data_390bab55728dd993e27ec782c10e06c9
#
_entry.id   390bab55728dd993e27ec782c10e06c9
#
_cell.length_a   1.000
_cell.length_b   1.000
_cell.length_c   1.000
_cell.angle_alpha   90.00
_cell.angle_beta   90.00
_cell.angle_gamma   90.00
#
_symmetry.space_group_name_H-M   'P 1'
#
loop_
_entity.id
_entity.type
_entity.pdbx_description
1 polymer ?
#
loop_
_entity_poly.entity_id
_entity_poly.type
_entity_poly.pdbx_seq_one_letter_code
_entity_poly.pdbx_strand_id
1 'polypeptide(L)'
;MTDAVIYAAMGAVVGGRLGYIAFYQPELLWMFESNPPFWGVLMLNHGGMASHGGMIGVLVAGYLVSRGSRTETGQRVGKVPVLHVFDLYALIAPFGLMLGRIANFINGELLGKVVALPGEDAPGWAVRFPQEIGSGHDANLRTPEQDFALDELIRNHSLPDQSPGEALEHIIHKVQSGSAEVAQQIEPLLSARHPSQLYQALAEGVILGGVVWFVARAPRKPGVVTALFLICYGLLRIATEFVRLPDPGVSGLAGLSRGQLLSLGMVLVGLVLLAFIKKNATERVPGWAASNK
;
A
#
# COMPACT_ATOMS: atom_id res chain seq x y z
N MET A 1 -3.02 23.63 5.79
CA MET A 1 -2.67 22.38 5.10
C MET A 1 -1.76 21.48 5.94
N THR A 2 -0.71 22.02 6.55
CA THR A 2 0.24 21.24 7.36
C THR A 2 -0.43 20.41 8.46
N ASP A 3 -1.35 21.02 9.22
CA ASP A 3 -2.07 20.33 10.30
C ASP A 3 -2.87 19.13 9.79
N ALA A 4 -3.56 19.25 8.64
CA ALA A 4 -4.35 18.18 8.07
C ALA A 4 -3.49 16.94 7.71
N VAL A 5 -2.27 17.17 7.19
CA VAL A 5 -1.32 16.09 6.87
C VAL A 5 -0.81 15.42 8.15
N ILE A 6 -0.44 16.22 9.16
CA ILE A 6 0.03 15.71 10.45
C ILE A 6 -1.06 14.87 11.13
N TYR A 7 -2.30 15.38 11.18
CA TYR A 7 -3.43 14.63 11.76
C TYR A 7 -3.72 13.35 10.98
N ALA A 8 -3.62 13.37 9.63
CA ALA A 8 -3.78 12.16 8.82
C ALA A 8 -2.70 11.11 9.13
N ALA A 9 -1.43 11.53 9.21
CA ALA A 9 -0.32 10.64 9.55
C ALA A 9 -0.49 10.05 10.96
N MET A 10 -0.82 10.87 11.94
CA MET A 10 -1.10 10.40 13.30
C MET A 10 -2.30 9.46 13.32
N GLY A 11 -3.37 9.79 12.60
CA GLY A 11 -4.55 8.94 12.48
C GLY A 11 -4.22 7.58 11.88
N ALA A 12 -3.38 7.53 10.82
CA ALA A 12 -2.93 6.30 10.20
C ALA A 12 -2.12 5.42 11.18
N VAL A 13 -1.16 6.01 11.90
CA VAL A 13 -0.31 5.28 12.86
C VAL A 13 -1.11 4.80 14.06
N VAL A 14 -1.85 5.68 14.71
CA VAL A 14 -2.65 5.33 15.91
C VAL A 14 -3.75 4.35 15.55
N GLY A 15 -4.50 4.63 14.47
CA GLY A 15 -5.57 3.76 14.01
C GLY A 15 -5.04 2.39 13.57
N GLY A 16 -3.92 2.35 12.84
CA GLY A 16 -3.26 1.11 12.42
C GLY A 16 -2.83 0.24 13.60
N ARG A 17 -2.23 0.86 14.63
CA ARG A 17 -1.82 0.16 15.84
C ARG A 17 -3.00 -0.33 16.66
N LEU A 18 -3.99 0.52 16.91
CA LEU A 18 -5.20 0.14 17.65
C LEU A 18 -5.99 -0.95 16.91
N GLY A 19 -6.10 -0.87 15.58
CA GLY A 19 -6.71 -1.91 14.77
C GLY A 19 -5.96 -3.24 14.85
N TYR A 20 -4.63 -3.21 14.84
CA TYR A 20 -3.83 -4.41 15.00
C TYR A 20 -4.05 -5.07 16.37
N ILE A 21 -4.01 -4.27 17.43
CA ILE A 21 -4.27 -4.75 18.80
C ILE A 21 -5.67 -5.37 18.89
N ALA A 22 -6.69 -4.66 18.38
CA ALA A 22 -8.07 -5.11 18.52
C ALA A 22 -8.37 -6.42 17.77
N PHE A 23 -7.73 -6.66 16.60
CA PHE A 23 -8.07 -7.77 15.73
C PHE A 23 -7.06 -8.91 15.72
N TYR A 24 -5.79 -8.66 16.08
CA TYR A 24 -4.72 -9.64 15.92
C TYR A 24 -3.99 -9.99 17.23
N GLN A 25 -3.70 -9.01 18.08
CA GLN A 25 -2.94 -9.23 19.32
C GLN A 25 -3.47 -8.39 20.50
N PRO A 26 -4.63 -8.74 21.06
CA PRO A 26 -5.19 -8.01 22.23
C PRO A 26 -4.27 -8.03 23.45
N GLU A 27 -3.39 -9.04 23.56
CA GLU A 27 -2.46 -9.21 24.66
C GLU A 27 -1.51 -8.02 24.83
N LEU A 28 -1.22 -7.29 23.76
CA LEU A 28 -0.36 -6.10 23.81
C LEU A 28 -0.88 -5.00 24.73
N LEU A 29 -2.18 -5.00 25.06
CA LEU A 29 -2.77 -4.07 26.04
C LEU A 29 -2.21 -4.29 27.45
N TRP A 30 -1.87 -5.52 27.77
CA TRP A 30 -1.41 -5.96 29.10
C TRP A 30 0.08 -6.29 29.13
N MET A 31 0.75 -6.25 27.98
CA MET A 31 2.15 -6.59 27.84
C MET A 31 3.02 -5.41 28.26
N PHE A 32 3.84 -5.60 29.31
CA PHE A 32 4.81 -4.63 29.78
C PHE A 32 6.19 -5.25 29.81
N GLU A 33 7.17 -4.54 29.30
CA GLU A 33 8.57 -4.97 29.24
C GLU A 33 9.48 -4.06 30.08
N SER A 34 10.66 -4.56 30.44
CA SER A 34 11.65 -3.81 31.22
C SER A 34 12.37 -2.74 30.41
N ASN A 35 12.38 -2.88 29.08
CA ASN A 35 13.06 -1.96 28.14
C ASN A 35 12.06 -1.01 27.47
N PRO A 36 12.48 0.24 27.12
CA PRO A 36 11.65 1.15 26.32
C PRO A 36 11.23 0.50 25.00
N PRO A 37 9.97 0.74 24.58
CA PRO A 37 8.98 1.68 25.09
C PRO A 37 8.08 1.18 26.25
N PHE A 38 8.48 0.15 26.99
CA PHE A 38 7.90 -0.43 28.19
C PHE A 38 6.49 -1.04 28.03
N TRP A 39 5.66 -0.56 27.14
CA TRP A 39 4.27 -1.01 26.94
C TRP A 39 4.07 -1.54 25.52
N GLY A 40 3.53 -2.77 25.40
CA GLY A 40 3.31 -3.46 24.14
C GLY A 40 2.56 -2.64 23.08
N VAL A 41 1.62 -1.77 23.50
CA VAL A 41 0.91 -0.85 22.60
C VAL A 41 1.86 0.07 21.84
N LEU A 42 2.94 0.52 22.46
CA LEU A 42 3.90 1.48 21.90
C LEU A 42 5.05 0.82 21.13
N MET A 43 5.15 -0.51 21.14
CA MET A 43 6.22 -1.27 20.46
C MET A 43 6.00 -1.35 18.95
N LEU A 44 6.07 -0.21 18.26
CA LEU A 44 5.91 -0.13 16.79
C LEU A 44 7.11 -0.73 16.04
N ASN A 45 8.27 -0.79 16.67
CA ASN A 45 9.50 -1.37 16.13
C ASN A 45 9.42 -2.89 15.92
N HIS A 46 8.49 -3.58 16.60
CA HIS A 46 8.21 -5.01 16.39
C HIS A 46 7.14 -5.25 15.30
N GLY A 47 6.76 -4.20 14.56
CA GLY A 47 5.72 -4.29 13.56
C GLY A 47 4.31 -4.25 14.16
N GLY A 48 3.33 -4.86 13.47
CA GLY A 48 1.96 -4.96 13.96
C GLY A 48 1.13 -3.72 13.69
N MET A 49 0.81 -3.49 12.41
CA MET A 49 -0.07 -2.43 11.93
C MET A 49 -1.18 -3.02 11.07
N ALA A 50 -2.44 -2.67 11.36
CA ALA A 50 -3.59 -3.09 10.56
C ALA A 50 -3.99 -1.97 9.57
N SER A 51 -3.99 -2.28 8.29
CA SER A 51 -4.34 -1.31 7.24
C SER A 51 -5.76 -0.74 7.39
N HIS A 52 -6.73 -1.57 7.75
CA HIS A 52 -8.10 -1.14 7.99
C HIS A 52 -8.21 -0.16 9.17
N GLY A 53 -7.48 -0.43 10.26
CA GLY A 53 -7.39 0.48 11.40
C GLY A 53 -6.79 1.83 11.00
N GLY A 54 -5.73 1.81 10.19
CA GLY A 54 -5.11 3.03 9.65
C GLY A 54 -6.08 3.86 8.81
N MET A 55 -6.84 3.23 7.92
CA MET A 55 -7.86 3.93 7.12
C MET A 55 -8.93 4.57 7.98
N ILE A 56 -9.46 3.86 8.98
CA ILE A 56 -10.44 4.42 9.93
C ILE A 56 -9.82 5.61 10.69
N GLY A 57 -8.58 5.48 11.14
CA GLY A 57 -7.86 6.55 11.82
C GLY A 57 -7.71 7.81 10.99
N VAL A 58 -7.42 7.69 9.68
CA VAL A 58 -7.36 8.83 8.74
C VAL A 58 -8.74 9.48 8.59
N LEU A 59 -9.82 8.69 8.48
CA LEU A 59 -11.18 9.24 8.39
C LEU A 59 -11.56 10.02 9.65
N VAL A 60 -11.26 9.47 10.83
CA VAL A 60 -11.49 10.15 12.13
C VAL A 60 -10.67 11.43 12.21
N ALA A 61 -9.39 11.39 11.84
CA ALA A 61 -8.51 12.55 11.81
C ALA A 61 -9.06 13.65 10.90
N GLY A 62 -9.52 13.30 9.69
CA GLY A 62 -10.14 14.24 8.76
C GLY A 62 -11.41 14.89 9.33
N TYR A 63 -12.24 14.11 10.01
CA TYR A 63 -13.40 14.63 10.70
C TYR A 63 -13.01 15.61 11.83
N LEU A 64 -12.00 15.26 12.64
CA LEU A 64 -11.53 16.13 13.72
C LEU A 64 -10.97 17.45 13.18
N VAL A 65 -10.14 17.40 12.17
CA VAL A 65 -9.60 18.59 11.48
C VAL A 65 -10.72 19.47 10.94
N SER A 66 -11.76 18.89 10.36
CA SER A 66 -12.88 19.65 9.80
C SER A 66 -13.63 20.50 10.84
N ARG A 67 -13.57 20.11 12.13
CA ARG A 67 -14.21 20.85 13.23
C ARG A 67 -13.47 22.12 13.65
N GLY A 68 -12.27 22.34 13.13
CA GLY A 68 -11.40 23.46 13.50
C GLY A 68 -10.84 23.34 14.93
N SER A 69 -9.98 24.26 15.29
CA SER A 69 -9.33 24.35 16.60
C SER A 69 -10.12 25.25 17.56
N ARG A 70 -10.01 24.99 18.87
CA ARG A 70 -10.52 25.89 19.90
C ARG A 70 -9.43 26.90 20.26
N THR A 71 -9.78 28.19 20.28
CA THR A 71 -8.92 29.26 20.81
C THR A 71 -8.93 29.22 22.34
N GLU A 72 -8.02 29.94 22.96
CA GLU A 72 -7.99 30.14 24.43
C GLU A 72 -9.31 30.74 24.98
N THR A 73 -10.01 31.50 24.16
CA THR A 73 -11.32 32.09 24.47
C THR A 73 -12.49 31.10 24.28
N GLY A 74 -12.19 29.82 23.90
CA GLY A 74 -13.21 28.79 23.71
C GLY A 74 -13.95 28.84 22.37
N GLN A 75 -13.68 29.83 21.50
CA GLN A 75 -14.28 29.95 20.18
C GLN A 75 -13.65 28.93 19.22
N ARG A 76 -14.45 28.37 18.31
CA ARG A 76 -13.95 27.50 17.25
C ARG A 76 -13.61 28.31 16.00
N VAL A 77 -12.35 28.22 15.56
CA VAL A 77 -11.86 28.87 14.35
C VAL A 77 -11.38 27.80 13.33
N GLY A 78 -11.40 28.12 12.06
CA GLY A 78 -10.92 27.23 10.99
C GLY A 78 -11.84 26.06 10.67
N LYS A 79 -13.14 26.12 11.02
CA LYS A 79 -14.12 25.09 10.65
C LYS A 79 -14.29 25.07 9.13
N VAL A 80 -14.17 23.87 8.54
CA VAL A 80 -14.34 23.64 7.08
C VAL A 80 -15.24 22.42 6.85
N PRO A 81 -15.90 22.29 5.69
CA PRO A 81 -16.62 21.08 5.34
C PRO A 81 -15.72 19.84 5.40
N VAL A 82 -16.18 18.76 6.02
CA VAL A 82 -15.40 17.52 6.14
C VAL A 82 -14.97 16.96 4.77
N LEU A 83 -15.86 17.06 3.77
CA LEU A 83 -15.55 16.63 2.40
C LEU A 83 -14.42 17.46 1.76
N HIS A 84 -14.24 18.72 2.17
CA HIS A 84 -13.09 19.52 1.73
C HIS A 84 -11.76 18.99 2.30
N VAL A 85 -11.77 18.53 3.56
CA VAL A 85 -10.57 17.90 4.15
C VAL A 85 -10.23 16.60 3.40
N PHE A 86 -11.23 15.80 3.06
CA PHE A 86 -11.01 14.58 2.28
C PHE A 86 -10.56 14.87 0.86
N ASP A 87 -10.98 15.97 0.24
CA ASP A 87 -10.42 16.42 -1.05
C ASP A 87 -8.93 16.72 -0.94
N LEU A 88 -8.47 17.33 0.16
CA LEU A 88 -7.04 17.54 0.41
C LEU A 88 -6.28 16.22 0.57
N TYR A 89 -6.87 15.25 1.29
CA TYR A 89 -6.27 13.92 1.41
C TYR A 89 -6.20 13.19 0.07
N ALA A 90 -7.25 13.30 -0.76
CA ALA A 90 -7.28 12.72 -2.10
C ALA A 90 -6.20 13.30 -3.04
N LEU A 91 -5.75 14.55 -2.82
CA LEU A 91 -4.66 15.15 -3.57
C LEU A 91 -3.28 14.61 -3.19
N ILE A 92 -3.11 14.19 -1.93
CA ILE A 92 -1.82 13.74 -1.40
C ILE A 92 -1.70 12.20 -1.49
N ALA A 93 -2.81 11.48 -1.37
CA ALA A 93 -2.83 10.03 -1.35
C ALA A 93 -2.12 9.36 -2.55
N PRO A 94 -2.26 9.82 -3.81
CA PRO A 94 -1.56 9.21 -4.94
C PRO A 94 -0.05 9.21 -4.79
N PHE A 95 0.53 10.27 -4.21
CA PHE A 95 1.96 10.33 -3.96
C PHE A 95 2.41 9.28 -2.93
N GLY A 96 1.66 9.13 -1.84
CA GLY A 96 1.90 8.09 -0.84
C GLY A 96 1.75 6.68 -1.42
N LEU A 97 0.73 6.45 -2.25
CA LEU A 97 0.52 5.17 -2.94
C LEU A 97 1.70 4.85 -3.85
N MET A 98 2.16 5.81 -4.65
CA MET A 98 3.32 5.65 -5.52
C MET A 98 4.57 5.21 -4.74
N LEU A 99 4.90 5.93 -3.68
CA LEU A 99 6.08 5.61 -2.85
C LEU A 99 5.94 4.23 -2.19
N GLY A 100 4.75 3.88 -1.69
CA GLY A 100 4.47 2.56 -1.14
C GLY A 100 4.65 1.44 -2.17
N ARG A 101 4.23 1.64 -3.42
CA ARG A 101 4.43 0.65 -4.51
C ARG A 101 5.90 0.52 -4.91
N ILE A 102 6.64 1.62 -4.94
CA ILE A 102 8.09 1.58 -5.18
C ILE A 102 8.79 0.83 -4.03
N ALA A 103 8.40 1.06 -2.78
CA ALA A 103 8.92 0.32 -1.65
C ALA A 103 8.62 -1.19 -1.75
N ASN A 104 7.37 -1.58 -2.12
CA ASN A 104 7.04 -2.98 -2.36
C ASN A 104 7.89 -3.61 -3.48
N PHE A 105 8.23 -2.84 -4.53
CA PHE A 105 9.12 -3.31 -5.59
C PHE A 105 10.55 -3.57 -5.07
N ILE A 106 11.09 -2.64 -4.28
CA ILE A 106 12.42 -2.78 -3.68
C ILE A 106 12.47 -3.95 -2.71
N ASN A 107 11.40 -4.14 -1.93
CA ASN A 107 11.30 -5.25 -0.97
C ASN A 107 10.97 -6.60 -1.63
N GLY A 108 10.60 -6.64 -2.93
CA GLY A 108 10.18 -7.87 -3.61
C GLY A 108 8.86 -8.43 -3.09
N GLU A 109 7.94 -7.55 -2.70
CA GLU A 109 6.61 -7.90 -2.17
C GLU A 109 5.52 -7.73 -3.24
N LEU A 110 4.35 -8.36 -3.04
CA LEU A 110 3.19 -8.23 -3.91
C LEU A 110 3.49 -8.56 -5.37
N LEU A 111 4.08 -9.72 -5.60
CA LEU A 111 4.60 -10.17 -6.89
C LEU A 111 3.56 -10.14 -8.01
N GLY A 112 4.03 -9.91 -9.23
CA GLY A 112 3.23 -10.05 -10.44
C GLY A 112 3.13 -11.50 -10.91
N LYS A 113 2.22 -11.74 -11.87
CA LYS A 113 2.08 -13.03 -12.53
C LYS A 113 3.36 -13.42 -13.26
N VAL A 114 3.61 -14.71 -13.37
CA VAL A 114 4.74 -15.29 -14.07
C VAL A 114 4.61 -15.02 -15.58
N VAL A 115 5.71 -14.62 -16.19
CA VAL A 115 5.87 -14.37 -17.64
C VAL A 115 6.69 -15.49 -18.27
N ALA A 116 7.73 -15.94 -17.55
CA ALA A 116 8.57 -17.08 -17.96
C ALA A 116 8.98 -17.87 -16.71
N LEU A 117 9.07 -19.19 -16.86
CA LEU A 117 9.48 -20.10 -15.79
C LEU A 117 10.98 -19.97 -15.49
N PRO A 118 11.45 -20.51 -14.34
CA PRO A 118 12.87 -20.56 -14.03
C PRO A 118 13.68 -21.24 -15.14
N GLY A 119 14.76 -20.58 -15.56
CA GLY A 119 15.62 -21.05 -16.66
C GLY A 119 15.14 -20.74 -18.07
N GLU A 120 13.92 -20.19 -18.24
CA GLU A 120 13.42 -19.78 -19.56
C GLU A 120 13.86 -18.34 -19.92
N ASP A 121 13.91 -18.08 -21.23
CA ASP A 121 14.13 -16.74 -21.76
C ASP A 121 12.93 -15.82 -21.42
N ALA A 122 13.23 -14.63 -20.97
CA ALA A 122 12.21 -13.67 -20.56
C ALA A 122 12.39 -12.32 -21.29
N PRO A 123 11.27 -11.59 -21.53
CA PRO A 123 11.36 -10.23 -22.07
C PRO A 123 12.17 -9.32 -21.14
N GLY A 124 12.92 -8.38 -21.71
CA GLY A 124 13.81 -7.49 -20.95
C GLY A 124 13.13 -6.56 -19.94
N TRP A 125 11.79 -6.46 -19.96
CA TRP A 125 11.01 -5.71 -18.97
C TRP A 125 10.55 -6.57 -17.77
N ALA A 126 10.65 -7.90 -17.87
CA ALA A 126 10.28 -8.80 -16.77
C ALA A 126 11.36 -8.79 -15.68
N VAL A 127 10.94 -8.99 -14.44
CA VAL A 127 11.82 -8.91 -13.26
C VAL A 127 11.80 -10.22 -12.50
N ARG A 128 12.95 -10.64 -12.00
CA ARG A 128 13.13 -11.79 -11.11
C ARG A 128 13.31 -11.31 -9.68
N PHE A 129 12.56 -11.91 -8.77
CA PHE A 129 12.58 -11.53 -7.35
C PHE A 129 13.07 -12.70 -6.50
N PRO A 130 14.24 -12.62 -5.86
CA PRO A 130 14.73 -13.68 -4.97
C PRO A 130 13.75 -14.02 -3.83
N GLN A 131 12.95 -13.04 -3.41
CA GLN A 131 11.94 -13.18 -2.36
C GLN A 131 10.81 -14.15 -2.72
N GLU A 132 10.66 -14.52 -4.01
CA GLU A 132 9.63 -15.49 -4.42
C GLU A 132 9.83 -16.84 -3.73
N ILE A 133 11.08 -17.25 -3.47
CA ILE A 133 11.43 -18.55 -2.88
C ILE A 133 10.81 -18.71 -1.49
N GLY A 134 10.75 -17.64 -0.70
CA GLY A 134 10.12 -17.66 0.64
C GLY A 134 8.64 -17.29 0.65
N SER A 135 8.07 -16.91 -0.48
CA SER A 135 6.70 -16.35 -0.54
C SER A 135 5.58 -17.39 -0.59
N GLY A 136 5.90 -18.68 -0.81
CA GLY A 136 4.93 -19.75 -1.06
C GLY A 136 4.26 -19.69 -2.45
N HIS A 137 4.69 -18.78 -3.32
CA HIS A 137 4.18 -18.62 -4.69
C HIS A 137 5.00 -19.36 -5.74
N ASP A 138 6.09 -20.00 -5.34
CA ASP A 138 7.04 -20.69 -6.19
C ASP A 138 6.83 -22.20 -6.24
N ALA A 139 5.90 -22.72 -5.43
CA ALA A 139 5.59 -24.13 -5.41
C ALA A 139 5.24 -24.66 -6.82
N ASN A 140 5.97 -25.66 -7.27
CA ASN A 140 5.85 -26.30 -8.59
C ASN A 140 6.25 -25.45 -9.82
N LEU A 141 6.97 -24.35 -9.63
CA LEU A 141 7.50 -23.56 -10.75
C LEU A 141 8.85 -24.08 -11.23
N ARG A 142 9.65 -24.69 -10.34
CA ARG A 142 10.97 -25.27 -10.64
C ARG A 142 10.87 -26.74 -10.97
N THR A 143 11.84 -27.22 -11.75
CA THR A 143 12.07 -28.66 -11.94
C THR A 143 12.75 -29.26 -10.71
N PRO A 144 12.72 -30.60 -10.52
CA PRO A 144 13.45 -31.25 -9.43
C PRO A 144 14.95 -30.94 -9.42
N GLU A 145 15.56 -30.80 -10.59
CA GLU A 145 16.98 -30.43 -10.73
C GLU A 145 17.23 -28.99 -10.25
N GLN A 146 16.31 -28.08 -10.55
CA GLN A 146 16.40 -26.69 -10.09
C GLN A 146 16.18 -26.58 -8.59
N ASP A 147 15.25 -27.37 -8.00
CA ASP A 147 15.06 -27.44 -6.57
C ASP A 147 16.31 -28.01 -5.85
N PHE A 148 16.92 -29.05 -6.41
CA PHE A 148 18.20 -29.57 -5.89
C PHE A 148 19.31 -28.52 -5.94
N ALA A 149 19.42 -27.78 -7.05
CA ALA A 149 20.40 -26.69 -7.17
C ALA A 149 20.15 -25.55 -6.17
N LEU A 150 18.89 -25.23 -5.89
CA LEU A 150 18.50 -24.26 -4.86
C LEU A 150 18.91 -24.73 -3.46
N ASP A 151 18.64 -26.00 -3.13
CA ASP A 151 19.04 -26.59 -1.86
C ASP A 151 20.55 -26.62 -1.68
N GLU A 152 21.30 -26.87 -2.76
CA GLU A 152 22.77 -26.80 -2.75
C GLU A 152 23.25 -25.36 -2.54
N LEU A 153 22.65 -24.39 -3.23
CA LEU A 153 22.94 -22.95 -3.04
C LEU A 153 22.71 -22.51 -1.59
N ILE A 154 21.58 -22.91 -0.99
CA ILE A 154 21.25 -22.61 0.39
C ILE A 154 22.31 -23.23 1.33
N ARG A 155 22.65 -24.51 1.15
CA ARG A 155 23.65 -25.18 1.97
C ARG A 155 25.03 -24.51 1.89
N ASN A 156 25.45 -24.13 0.69
CA ASN A 156 26.76 -23.51 0.45
C ASN A 156 26.89 -22.10 1.07
N HIS A 157 25.74 -21.42 1.29
CA HIS A 157 25.69 -20.08 1.86
C HIS A 157 25.17 -20.06 3.31
N SER A 158 24.80 -21.21 3.89
CA SER A 158 24.39 -21.32 5.28
C SER A 158 25.60 -21.17 6.21
N LEU A 159 25.41 -20.38 7.28
CA LEU A 159 26.35 -20.34 8.38
C LEU A 159 26.04 -21.48 9.36
N PRO A 160 27.01 -21.89 10.21
CA PRO A 160 26.75 -22.86 11.27
C PRO A 160 25.55 -22.41 12.13
N ASP A 161 24.68 -23.35 12.46
CA ASP A 161 23.47 -23.15 13.28
C ASP A 161 22.35 -22.28 12.67
N GLN A 162 22.42 -21.93 11.40
CA GLN A 162 21.31 -21.26 10.70
C GLN A 162 20.23 -22.24 10.23
N SER A 163 18.98 -21.84 10.40
CA SER A 163 17.85 -22.50 9.73
C SER A 163 17.86 -22.23 8.21
N PRO A 164 17.24 -23.09 7.38
CA PRO A 164 17.14 -22.85 5.93
C PRO A 164 16.49 -21.50 5.58
N GLY A 165 15.53 -21.01 6.39
CA GLY A 165 14.92 -19.71 6.21
C GLY A 165 15.90 -18.56 6.42
N GLU A 166 16.69 -18.59 7.48
CA GLU A 166 17.72 -17.58 7.76
C GLU A 166 18.83 -17.60 6.70
N ALA A 167 19.21 -18.78 6.21
CA ALA A 167 20.16 -18.90 5.11
C ALA A 167 19.62 -18.28 3.81
N LEU A 168 18.34 -18.49 3.52
CA LEU A 168 17.68 -17.85 2.37
C LEU A 168 17.63 -16.31 2.52
N GLU A 169 17.27 -15.80 3.69
CA GLU A 169 17.33 -14.36 3.97
C GLU A 169 18.73 -13.79 3.76
N HIS A 170 19.75 -14.53 4.19
CA HIS A 170 21.15 -14.15 3.97
C HIS A 170 21.51 -14.09 2.48
N ILE A 171 21.07 -15.06 1.68
CA ILE A 171 21.25 -15.07 0.22
C ILE A 171 20.55 -13.85 -0.39
N ILE A 172 19.27 -13.60 -0.06
CA ILE A 172 18.51 -12.45 -0.53
C ILE A 172 19.25 -11.15 -0.20
N HIS A 173 19.74 -11.01 1.02
CA HIS A 173 20.49 -9.83 1.44
C HIS A 173 21.80 -9.66 0.64
N LYS A 174 22.53 -10.75 0.34
CA LYS A 174 23.72 -10.70 -0.52
C LYS A 174 23.39 -10.20 -1.93
N VAL A 175 22.29 -10.68 -2.53
CA VAL A 175 21.84 -10.22 -3.84
C VAL A 175 21.48 -8.73 -3.78
N GLN A 176 20.73 -8.30 -2.80
CA GLN A 176 20.33 -6.90 -2.61
C GLN A 176 21.53 -5.97 -2.33
N SER A 177 22.57 -6.48 -1.69
CA SER A 177 23.83 -5.73 -1.44
C SER A 177 24.78 -5.72 -2.64
N GLY A 178 24.38 -6.34 -3.78
CA GLY A 178 25.12 -6.26 -5.03
C GLY A 178 26.13 -7.38 -5.29
N SER A 179 26.02 -8.53 -4.62
CA SER A 179 26.86 -9.70 -4.93
C SER A 179 26.49 -10.28 -6.29
N ALA A 180 27.28 -9.98 -7.32
CA ALA A 180 27.06 -10.49 -8.67
C ALA A 180 27.16 -12.01 -8.75
N GLU A 181 28.06 -12.63 -7.98
CA GLU A 181 28.25 -14.08 -7.94
C GLU A 181 26.96 -14.78 -7.47
N VAL A 182 26.39 -14.36 -6.33
CA VAL A 182 25.17 -14.95 -5.79
C VAL A 182 23.98 -14.67 -6.69
N ALA A 183 23.92 -13.47 -7.30
CA ALA A 183 22.86 -13.11 -8.24
C ALA A 183 22.88 -14.02 -9.48
N GLN A 184 24.03 -14.31 -10.07
CA GLN A 184 24.18 -15.21 -11.19
C GLN A 184 23.81 -16.66 -10.88
N GLN A 185 24.08 -17.11 -9.65
CA GLN A 185 23.74 -18.48 -9.22
C GLN A 185 22.24 -18.65 -8.99
N ILE A 186 21.55 -17.64 -8.44
CA ILE A 186 20.12 -17.71 -8.11
C ILE A 186 19.23 -17.38 -9.33
N GLU A 187 19.68 -16.53 -10.25
CA GLU A 187 18.88 -16.04 -11.38
C GLU A 187 18.18 -17.15 -12.19
N PRO A 188 18.85 -18.26 -12.59
CA PRO A 188 18.22 -19.34 -13.36
C PRO A 188 17.20 -20.14 -12.54
N LEU A 189 17.14 -19.95 -11.23
CA LEU A 189 16.22 -20.63 -10.31
C LEU A 189 14.97 -19.78 -10.02
N LEU A 190 14.90 -18.56 -10.54
CA LEU A 190 13.81 -17.60 -10.33
C LEU A 190 12.92 -17.48 -11.56
N SER A 191 11.61 -17.37 -11.33
CA SER A 191 10.67 -17.04 -12.39
C SER A 191 10.77 -15.55 -12.78
N ALA A 192 10.57 -15.25 -14.06
CA ALA A 192 10.44 -13.89 -14.54
C ALA A 192 8.98 -13.45 -14.40
N ARG A 193 8.75 -12.28 -13.83
CA ARG A 193 7.40 -11.79 -13.45
C ARG A 193 7.11 -10.40 -13.99
N HIS A 194 5.82 -10.07 -14.11
CA HIS A 194 5.41 -8.70 -14.33
C HIS A 194 5.85 -7.83 -13.15
N PRO A 195 6.49 -6.66 -13.36
CA PRO A 195 6.76 -5.67 -12.31
C PRO A 195 5.45 -4.95 -11.90
N SER A 196 4.49 -5.72 -11.36
CA SER A 196 3.14 -5.26 -11.05
C SER A 196 3.13 -4.04 -10.12
N GLN A 197 4.12 -3.95 -9.21
CA GLN A 197 4.30 -2.84 -8.29
C GLN A 197 4.59 -1.53 -9.04
N LEU A 198 5.41 -1.58 -10.10
CA LEU A 198 5.72 -0.40 -10.93
C LEU A 198 4.51 0.02 -11.77
N TYR A 199 3.73 -0.95 -12.28
CA TYR A 199 2.48 -0.64 -12.97
C TYR A 199 1.47 0.03 -12.03
N GLN A 200 1.39 -0.44 -10.79
CA GLN A 200 0.55 0.18 -9.75
C GLN A 200 1.08 1.56 -9.35
N ALA A 201 2.40 1.75 -9.22
CA ALA A 201 2.99 3.05 -8.94
C ALA A 201 2.64 4.08 -10.02
N LEU A 202 2.71 3.67 -11.30
CA LEU A 202 2.32 4.51 -12.43
C LEU A 202 0.81 4.81 -12.41
N ALA A 203 -0.03 3.79 -12.27
CA ALA A 203 -1.48 3.92 -12.34
C ALA A 203 -2.03 4.68 -11.12
N GLU A 204 -1.75 4.19 -9.90
CA GLU A 204 -2.31 4.70 -8.64
C GLU A 204 -1.58 5.98 -8.17
N GLY A 205 -0.34 6.17 -8.58
CA GLY A 205 0.48 7.35 -8.27
C GLY A 205 0.37 8.44 -9.33
N VAL A 206 0.96 8.19 -10.52
CA VAL A 206 1.14 9.23 -11.54
C VAL A 206 -0.17 9.56 -12.25
N ILE A 207 -0.87 8.54 -12.79
CA ILE A 207 -2.09 8.77 -13.58
C ILE A 207 -3.21 9.29 -12.67
N LEU A 208 -3.49 8.63 -11.56
CA LEU A 208 -4.50 9.07 -10.59
C LEU A 208 -4.16 10.46 -10.03
N GLY A 209 -2.90 10.68 -9.63
CA GLY A 209 -2.42 11.99 -9.18
C GLY A 209 -2.68 13.07 -10.20
N GLY A 210 -2.29 12.85 -11.47
CA GLY A 210 -2.54 13.78 -12.57
C GLY A 210 -4.03 14.13 -12.72
N VAL A 211 -4.92 13.14 -12.66
CA VAL A 211 -6.37 13.35 -12.77
C VAL A 211 -6.90 14.20 -11.63
N VAL A 212 -6.60 13.84 -10.36
CA VAL A 212 -7.15 14.58 -9.20
C VAL A 212 -6.58 16.00 -9.12
N TRP A 213 -5.29 16.19 -9.42
CA TRP A 213 -4.65 17.51 -9.47
C TRP A 213 -5.20 18.38 -10.60
N PHE A 214 -5.43 17.80 -11.78
CA PHE A 214 -6.05 18.52 -12.89
C PHE A 214 -7.46 18.98 -12.55
N VAL A 215 -8.26 18.14 -11.90
CA VAL A 215 -9.62 18.50 -11.48
C VAL A 215 -9.59 19.56 -10.40
N ALA A 216 -8.71 19.45 -9.42
CA ALA A 216 -8.64 20.38 -8.29
C ALA A 216 -8.11 21.76 -8.65
N ARG A 217 -7.54 21.97 -9.84
CA ARG A 217 -7.08 23.30 -10.27
C ARG A 217 -8.19 24.33 -10.41
N ALA A 218 -9.42 23.90 -10.69
CA ALA A 218 -10.58 24.78 -10.85
C ALA A 218 -11.49 24.71 -9.60
N PRO A 219 -12.32 25.75 -9.34
CA PRO A 219 -13.25 25.73 -8.22
C PRO A 219 -14.23 24.56 -8.28
N ARG A 220 -14.31 23.78 -7.21
CA ARG A 220 -15.17 22.58 -7.12
C ARG A 220 -16.00 22.59 -5.84
N LYS A 221 -17.14 21.89 -5.86
CA LYS A 221 -17.88 21.56 -4.64
C LYS A 221 -17.04 20.61 -3.76
N PRO A 222 -17.04 20.78 -2.42
CA PRO A 222 -16.37 19.85 -1.52
C PRO A 222 -16.81 18.41 -1.76
N GLY A 223 -15.84 17.48 -1.80
CA GLY A 223 -16.04 16.06 -2.03
C GLY A 223 -15.92 15.62 -3.50
N VAL A 224 -15.87 16.54 -4.47
CA VAL A 224 -15.74 16.17 -5.89
C VAL A 224 -14.41 15.48 -6.17
N VAL A 225 -13.31 15.99 -5.62
CA VAL A 225 -11.98 15.39 -5.80
C VAL A 225 -11.93 14.02 -5.13
N THR A 226 -12.49 13.89 -3.94
CA THR A 226 -12.61 12.61 -3.21
C THR A 226 -13.42 11.59 -4.01
N ALA A 227 -14.58 11.99 -4.55
CA ALA A 227 -15.41 11.09 -5.34
C ALA A 227 -14.67 10.58 -6.59
N LEU A 228 -13.98 11.47 -7.30
CA LEU A 228 -13.17 11.11 -8.46
C LEU A 228 -11.97 10.25 -8.10
N PHE A 229 -11.30 10.54 -6.98
CA PHE A 229 -10.25 9.68 -6.45
C PHE A 229 -10.76 8.25 -6.25
N LEU A 230 -11.90 8.06 -5.57
CA LEU A 230 -12.47 6.74 -5.30
C LEU A 230 -12.81 6.00 -6.60
N ILE A 231 -13.42 6.69 -7.57
CA ILE A 231 -13.79 6.10 -8.86
C ILE A 231 -12.54 5.71 -9.65
N CYS A 232 -11.62 6.65 -9.86
CA CYS A 232 -10.43 6.42 -10.67
C CYS A 232 -9.49 5.40 -10.03
N TYR A 233 -9.25 5.50 -8.71
CA TYR A 233 -8.45 4.52 -7.99
C TYR A 233 -9.05 3.11 -8.11
N GLY A 234 -10.36 2.96 -7.88
CA GLY A 234 -11.02 1.67 -7.98
C GLY A 234 -10.89 1.06 -9.39
N LEU A 235 -11.08 1.85 -10.45
CA LEU A 235 -10.92 1.38 -11.83
C LEU A 235 -9.46 1.00 -12.15
N LEU A 236 -8.50 1.83 -11.79
CA LEU A 236 -7.08 1.57 -12.02
C LEU A 236 -6.61 0.35 -11.23
N ARG A 237 -7.11 0.19 -9.98
CA ARG A 237 -6.81 -0.97 -9.15
C ARG A 237 -7.36 -2.27 -9.74
N ILE A 238 -8.59 -2.26 -10.29
CA ILE A 238 -9.15 -3.40 -11.02
C ILE A 238 -8.27 -3.74 -12.22
N ALA A 239 -7.84 -2.74 -12.99
CA ALA A 239 -6.98 -2.96 -14.17
C ALA A 239 -5.63 -3.56 -13.80
N THR A 240 -4.97 -3.08 -12.76
CA THR A 240 -3.66 -3.59 -12.35
C THR A 240 -3.72 -4.96 -11.67
N GLU A 241 -4.87 -5.37 -11.16
CA GLU A 241 -5.06 -6.70 -10.56
C GLU A 241 -4.93 -7.84 -11.60
N PHE A 242 -5.16 -7.57 -12.89
CA PHE A 242 -5.01 -8.60 -13.93
C PHE A 242 -3.57 -9.10 -14.10
N VAL A 243 -2.59 -8.29 -13.76
CA VAL A 243 -1.16 -8.64 -13.84
C VAL A 243 -0.53 -8.95 -12.47
N ARG A 244 -1.28 -8.75 -11.39
CA ARG A 244 -0.85 -9.08 -10.04
C ARG A 244 -1.16 -10.54 -9.70
N LEU A 245 -0.29 -11.17 -8.92
CA LEU A 245 -0.55 -12.46 -8.33
C LEU A 245 -1.50 -12.30 -7.14
N PRO A 246 -2.60 -13.07 -7.05
CA PRO A 246 -3.47 -13.06 -5.87
C PRO A 246 -2.73 -13.49 -4.60
N ASP A 247 -3.12 -12.94 -3.46
CA ASP A 247 -2.54 -13.34 -2.18
C ASP A 247 -2.90 -14.82 -1.88
N PRO A 248 -1.96 -15.64 -1.34
CA PRO A 248 -2.20 -17.04 -1.05
C PRO A 248 -3.38 -17.24 -0.08
N GLY A 249 -4.18 -18.29 -0.28
CA GLY A 249 -5.28 -18.66 0.61
C GLY A 249 -6.51 -17.73 0.57
N VAL A 250 -6.52 -16.75 -0.33
CA VAL A 250 -7.63 -15.81 -0.48
C VAL A 250 -8.52 -16.23 -1.64
N SER A 251 -9.63 -16.92 -1.35
CA SER A 251 -10.64 -17.23 -2.36
C SER A 251 -11.37 -15.96 -2.84
N GLY A 252 -11.52 -15.81 -4.15
CA GLY A 252 -12.38 -14.78 -4.75
C GLY A 252 -13.86 -15.13 -4.58
N LEU A 253 -14.73 -14.14 -4.75
CA LEU A 253 -16.18 -14.32 -4.82
C LEU A 253 -16.63 -14.04 -6.26
N ALA A 254 -17.43 -14.94 -6.84
CA ALA A 254 -17.95 -14.80 -8.21
C ALA A 254 -16.86 -14.60 -9.29
N GLY A 255 -15.68 -15.21 -9.12
CA GLY A 255 -14.55 -15.08 -10.06
C GLY A 255 -13.75 -13.77 -9.94
N LEU A 256 -14.09 -12.90 -9.00
CA LEU A 256 -13.36 -11.66 -8.71
C LEU A 256 -12.43 -11.86 -7.51
N SER A 257 -11.24 -11.25 -7.56
CA SER A 257 -10.37 -11.18 -6.39
C SER A 257 -10.98 -10.27 -5.31
N ARG A 258 -10.55 -10.45 -4.03
CA ARG A 258 -10.95 -9.53 -2.96
C ARG A 258 -10.58 -8.08 -3.29
N GLY A 259 -9.42 -7.87 -3.92
CA GLY A 259 -8.98 -6.55 -4.35
C GLY A 259 -9.93 -5.93 -5.38
N GLN A 260 -10.40 -6.70 -6.36
CA GLN A 260 -11.38 -6.25 -7.34
C GLN A 260 -12.73 -5.95 -6.70
N LEU A 261 -13.20 -6.80 -5.77
CA LEU A 261 -14.48 -6.60 -5.10
C LEU A 261 -14.51 -5.32 -4.25
N LEU A 262 -13.46 -5.10 -3.47
CA LEU A 262 -13.30 -3.87 -2.68
C LEU A 262 -13.20 -2.63 -3.57
N SER A 263 -12.49 -2.74 -4.68
CA SER A 263 -12.35 -1.65 -5.66
C SER A 263 -13.67 -1.30 -6.34
N LEU A 264 -14.50 -2.31 -6.64
CA LEU A 264 -15.86 -2.09 -7.15
C LEU A 264 -16.73 -1.34 -6.12
N GLY A 265 -16.63 -1.72 -4.85
CA GLY A 265 -17.27 -0.99 -3.75
C GLY A 265 -16.83 0.48 -3.68
N MET A 266 -15.53 0.76 -3.85
CA MET A 266 -15.02 2.13 -3.89
C MET A 266 -15.57 2.93 -5.08
N VAL A 267 -15.67 2.32 -6.27
CA VAL A 267 -16.28 2.96 -7.46
C VAL A 267 -17.74 3.31 -7.15
N LEU A 268 -18.50 2.40 -6.58
CA LEU A 268 -19.91 2.65 -6.22
C LEU A 268 -20.04 3.78 -5.20
N VAL A 269 -19.25 3.77 -4.14
CA VAL A 269 -19.21 4.85 -3.13
C VAL A 269 -18.89 6.19 -3.78
N GLY A 270 -17.88 6.22 -4.66
CA GLY A 270 -17.52 7.43 -5.40
C GLY A 270 -18.65 7.97 -6.30
N LEU A 271 -19.34 7.09 -7.01
CA LEU A 271 -20.50 7.47 -7.85
C LEU A 271 -21.66 8.01 -7.00
N VAL A 272 -22.01 7.34 -5.91
CA VAL A 272 -23.05 7.78 -4.97
C VAL A 272 -22.69 9.14 -4.36
N LEU A 273 -21.44 9.32 -3.92
CA LEU A 273 -20.97 10.59 -3.39
C LEU A 273 -21.05 11.71 -4.42
N LEU A 274 -20.66 11.45 -5.67
CA LEU A 274 -20.75 12.42 -6.75
C LEU A 274 -22.20 12.80 -7.06
N ALA A 275 -23.13 11.84 -7.08
CA ALA A 275 -24.55 12.07 -7.26
C ALA A 275 -25.13 12.92 -6.12
N PHE A 276 -24.76 12.60 -4.86
CA PHE A 276 -25.16 13.36 -3.67
C PHE A 276 -24.68 14.82 -3.74
N ILE A 277 -23.40 15.06 -4.09
CA ILE A 277 -22.83 16.40 -4.21
C ILE A 277 -23.51 17.22 -5.34
N LYS A 278 -23.86 16.57 -6.46
CA LYS A 278 -24.58 17.25 -7.54
C LYS A 278 -25.97 17.73 -7.11
N LYS A 279 -26.67 16.93 -6.30
CA LYS A 279 -28.03 17.23 -5.82
C LYS A 279 -28.06 18.35 -4.77
N ASN A 280 -27.01 18.50 -3.97
CA ASN A 280 -26.96 19.47 -2.89
C ASN A 280 -26.39 20.82 -3.36
N ALA A 281 -27.02 21.93 -2.91
CA ALA A 281 -26.55 23.28 -3.15
C ALA A 281 -25.43 23.60 -2.15
N THR A 282 -24.19 23.28 -2.49
CA THR A 282 -23.00 23.59 -1.67
C THR A 282 -22.13 24.57 -2.45
N GLU A 283 -21.60 25.58 -1.77
CA GLU A 283 -20.66 26.55 -2.36
C GLU A 283 -19.39 25.86 -2.86
N ARG A 284 -18.81 26.39 -3.93
CA ARG A 284 -17.57 25.88 -4.49
C ARG A 284 -16.39 26.42 -3.68
N VAL A 285 -15.43 25.56 -3.41
CA VAL A 285 -14.13 25.94 -2.82
C VAL A 285 -13.20 26.34 -3.97
N PRO A 286 -12.40 27.42 -3.82
CA PRO A 286 -11.40 27.82 -4.79
C PRO A 286 -10.45 26.66 -5.14
N GLY A 287 -10.12 26.53 -6.41
CA GLY A 287 -9.06 25.60 -6.84
C GLY A 287 -7.67 26.22 -6.63
N TRP A 288 -6.64 25.39 -6.63
CA TRP A 288 -5.25 25.87 -6.42
C TRP A 288 -4.77 26.86 -7.50
N ALA A 289 -5.32 26.79 -8.72
CA ALA A 289 -4.99 27.77 -9.77
C ALA A 289 -5.69 29.14 -9.60
N ALA A 290 -6.72 29.22 -8.76
CA ALA A 290 -7.42 30.47 -8.48
C ALA A 290 -6.76 31.31 -7.38
N SER A 291 -5.85 30.72 -6.61
CA SER A 291 -5.13 31.38 -5.50
C SER A 291 -4.06 32.38 -5.96
N ASN A 292 -3.76 32.44 -7.26
CA ASN A 292 -2.70 33.31 -7.82
C ASN A 292 -3.26 34.53 -8.58
N LYS A 293 -4.50 34.94 -8.32
CA LYS A 293 -5.08 36.16 -8.89
C LYS A 293 -5.41 37.16 -7.79
#